data_ef65251d2e5ca3deec4a001cd9348aab
#
_entry.id   ef65251d2e5ca3deec4a001cd9348aab
#
_cell.length_a   1.000
_cell.length_b   1.000
_cell.length_c   1.000
_cell.angle_alpha   90.00
_cell.angle_beta   90.00
_cell.angle_gamma   90.00
#
_symmetry.space_group_name_H-M   'P 1'
#
loop_
_entity.id
_entity.type
_entity.pdbx_description
1 polymer ?
#
loop_
_entity_poly.entity_id
_entity_poly.type
_entity_poly.pdbx_seq_one_letter_code
_entity_poly.pdbx_strand_id
1 'polypeptide(L)'
;MSMSVDTTIEGETGTEISADEARVIDVVERLIADHDPGSTPERAFLEAQYDAGLAWVHFPEGEGGLGVSPKLQRTVLQRIGSAGGPMGGMKNPIGYGMCGPAVQVHGTPAQKELLRPLFSNEQIWCQLFSEPGAGSDVASLATRAELDGDEWIVNGQKVWTTLAQFASYGLLIARTDPELPKHRGITAFIVDMHAPGVDTRPLRQMTGEAEFNEVYFTDVRIPDTMRVDEEGRGWAVSITTLMNERVS
;
A
#
# COMPACT_ATOMS: atom_id res chain seq x y z
N MET A 1 58.91 13.19 39.48
CA MET A 1 57.99 12.12 39.02
C MET A 1 56.85 12.76 38.22
N SER A 2 57.06 12.79 36.93
CA SER A 2 56.06 13.40 36.00
C SER A 2 55.27 12.24 35.41
N MET A 3 53.96 12.22 35.66
CA MET A 3 53.01 11.30 35.01
C MET A 3 52.50 11.98 33.74
N SER A 4 52.94 11.46 32.59
CA SER A 4 52.36 11.79 31.30
C SER A 4 51.06 10.98 31.13
N VAL A 5 49.94 11.70 30.96
CA VAL A 5 48.64 11.11 30.58
C VAL A 5 48.65 10.97 29.06
N ASP A 6 48.70 9.72 28.61
CA ASP A 6 48.55 9.37 27.21
C ASP A 6 47.06 9.35 26.87
N THR A 7 46.58 10.36 26.10
CA THR A 7 45.22 10.45 25.65
C THR A 7 45.15 9.90 24.22
N THR A 8 45.02 8.58 24.11
CA THR A 8 44.70 7.94 22.84
C THR A 8 43.25 8.19 22.53
N ILE A 9 42.93 9.10 21.58
CA ILE A 9 41.62 9.26 20.98
C ILE A 9 41.45 8.07 20.01
N GLU A 10 40.71 7.05 20.44
CA GLU A 10 40.27 5.98 19.54
C GLU A 10 39.34 6.59 18.48
N GLY A 11 39.77 6.37 17.22
CA GLY A 11 39.08 6.89 16.04
C GLY A 11 37.67 6.37 15.88
N GLU A 12 36.81 7.24 15.41
CA GLU A 12 35.50 6.90 14.88
C GLU A 12 35.63 5.74 13.87
N THR A 13 35.07 4.60 14.23
CA THR A 13 34.90 3.48 13.29
C THR A 13 33.86 3.91 12.27
N GLY A 14 34.31 4.41 11.12
CA GLY A 14 33.47 4.62 9.96
C GLY A 14 32.77 3.30 9.65
N THR A 15 31.45 3.26 9.81
CA THR A 15 30.61 2.11 9.45
C THR A 15 30.77 1.92 7.95
N GLU A 16 31.40 0.82 7.51
CA GLU A 16 31.49 0.49 6.09
C GLU A 16 30.09 0.39 5.51
N ILE A 17 29.81 1.20 4.48
CA ILE A 17 28.53 1.22 3.75
C ILE A 17 28.44 -0.11 2.98
N SER A 18 27.32 -0.83 3.14
CA SER A 18 27.12 -2.08 2.38
C SER A 18 26.98 -1.83 0.88
N ALA A 19 27.25 -2.84 0.05
CA ALA A 19 27.09 -2.74 -1.40
C ALA A 19 25.66 -2.35 -1.80
N ASP A 20 24.65 -2.90 -1.12
CA ASP A 20 23.23 -2.55 -1.35
C ASP A 20 22.94 -1.10 -0.97
N GLU A 21 23.49 -0.62 0.12
CA GLU A 21 23.31 0.77 0.54
C GLU A 21 24.00 1.75 -0.43
N ALA A 22 25.22 1.42 -0.87
CA ALA A 22 25.91 2.21 -1.89
C ALA A 22 25.10 2.27 -3.21
N ARG A 23 24.52 1.12 -3.62
CA ARG A 23 23.63 1.05 -4.79
C ARG A 23 22.40 1.94 -4.62
N VAL A 24 21.70 1.88 -3.48
CA VAL A 24 20.52 2.71 -3.22
C VAL A 24 20.90 4.18 -3.27
N ILE A 25 22.02 4.57 -2.65
CA ILE A 25 22.51 5.94 -2.66
C ILE A 25 22.74 6.44 -4.10
N ASP A 26 23.45 5.66 -4.90
CA ASP A 26 23.77 6.01 -6.30
C ASP A 26 22.48 6.17 -7.15
N VAL A 27 21.49 5.28 -6.96
CA VAL A 27 20.20 5.39 -7.68
C VAL A 27 19.41 6.63 -7.24
N VAL A 28 19.38 6.95 -5.93
CA VAL A 28 18.71 8.17 -5.44
C VAL A 28 19.37 9.43 -5.95
N GLU A 29 20.71 9.49 -5.96
CA GLU A 29 21.44 10.66 -6.44
C GLU A 29 21.22 10.88 -7.93
N ARG A 30 21.18 9.81 -8.73
CA ARG A 30 20.80 9.92 -10.15
C ARG A 30 19.36 10.40 -10.33
N LEU A 31 18.40 9.84 -9.57
CA LEU A 31 17.01 10.30 -9.64
C LEU A 31 16.90 11.81 -9.37
N ILE A 32 17.57 12.32 -8.32
CA ILE A 32 17.54 13.74 -7.97
C ILE A 32 18.24 14.61 -9.03
N ALA A 33 19.32 14.11 -9.63
CA ALA A 33 20.04 14.82 -10.68
C ALA A 33 19.24 14.93 -12.00
N ASP A 34 18.55 13.83 -12.35
CA ASP A 34 17.76 13.76 -13.61
C ASP A 34 16.37 14.42 -13.47
N HIS A 35 15.84 14.45 -12.23
CA HIS A 35 14.53 15.00 -11.91
C HIS A 35 14.66 15.95 -10.71
N ASP A 36 15.11 17.19 -10.94
CA ASP A 36 15.23 18.19 -9.87
C ASP A 36 13.90 18.38 -9.12
N PRO A 37 13.84 18.07 -7.83
CA PRO A 37 12.60 18.17 -7.04
C PRO A 37 12.00 19.58 -7.00
N GLY A 38 12.82 20.61 -7.17
CA GLY A 38 12.37 22.01 -7.17
C GLY A 38 11.60 22.43 -8.44
N SER A 39 11.74 21.69 -9.52
CA SER A 39 11.16 22.02 -10.84
C SER A 39 10.30 20.90 -11.45
N THR A 40 10.51 19.65 -11.04
CA THR A 40 9.75 18.50 -11.53
C THR A 40 8.37 18.43 -10.85
N PRO A 41 7.25 18.31 -11.61
CA PRO A 41 5.93 18.10 -11.00
C PRO A 41 5.92 16.85 -10.09
N GLU A 42 5.27 16.96 -8.93
CA GLU A 42 5.25 15.90 -7.90
C GLU A 42 4.95 14.51 -8.47
N ARG A 43 3.90 14.39 -9.28
CA ARG A 43 3.52 13.10 -9.88
C ARG A 43 4.63 12.55 -10.78
N ALA A 44 5.22 13.37 -11.62
CA ALA A 44 6.30 12.95 -12.52
C ALA A 44 7.54 12.49 -11.73
N PHE A 45 7.87 13.17 -10.63
CA PHE A 45 8.93 12.74 -9.73
C PHE A 45 8.65 11.38 -9.09
N LEU A 46 7.43 11.18 -8.58
CA LEU A 46 7.04 9.90 -7.97
C LEU A 46 7.00 8.75 -8.99
N GLU A 47 6.57 9.02 -10.22
CA GLU A 47 6.65 8.05 -11.32
C GLU A 47 8.10 7.65 -11.61
N ALA A 48 9.00 8.63 -11.73
CA ALA A 48 10.43 8.38 -11.91
C ALA A 48 11.06 7.64 -10.71
N GLN A 49 10.64 7.96 -9.49
CA GLN A 49 11.06 7.26 -8.28
C GLN A 49 10.63 5.78 -8.30
N TYR A 50 9.41 5.49 -8.75
CA TYR A 50 8.92 4.11 -8.93
C TYR A 50 9.75 3.37 -9.99
N ASP A 51 9.94 3.99 -11.16
CA ASP A 51 10.68 3.43 -12.28
C ASP A 51 12.16 3.16 -11.93
N ALA A 52 12.74 3.97 -11.04
CA ALA A 52 14.08 3.77 -10.48
C ALA A 52 14.16 2.68 -9.39
N GLY A 53 13.04 2.06 -9.01
CA GLY A 53 13.00 1.02 -7.97
C GLY A 53 13.10 1.56 -6.53
N LEU A 54 12.76 2.83 -6.32
CA LEU A 54 12.89 3.52 -5.04
C LEU A 54 11.54 3.74 -4.32
N ALA A 55 10.46 3.18 -4.85
CA ALA A 55 9.14 3.26 -4.24
C ALA A 55 9.06 2.40 -2.98
N TRP A 56 9.39 1.13 -3.10
CA TRP A 56 9.55 0.14 -2.04
C TRP A 56 10.82 -0.65 -2.31
N VAL A 57 11.96 -0.22 -1.78
CA VAL A 57 13.28 -0.79 -2.13
C VAL A 57 13.38 -2.31 -2.00
N HIS A 58 12.52 -2.92 -1.19
CA HIS A 58 12.48 -4.37 -0.96
C HIS A 58 11.61 -5.14 -1.96
N PHE A 59 10.81 -4.46 -2.78
CA PHE A 59 10.09 -5.12 -3.86
C PHE A 59 11.05 -5.58 -4.94
N PRO A 60 10.64 -6.56 -5.77
CA PRO A 60 11.44 -6.99 -6.92
C PRO A 60 11.74 -5.84 -7.88
N GLU A 61 12.83 -5.98 -8.62
CA GLU A 61 13.16 -5.09 -9.74
C GLU A 61 12.03 -5.11 -10.79
N GLY A 62 11.66 -3.94 -11.30
CA GLY A 62 10.53 -3.77 -12.22
C GLY A 62 9.16 -3.63 -11.53
N GLU A 63 9.06 -3.90 -10.22
CA GLU A 63 7.84 -3.74 -9.42
C GLU A 63 7.96 -2.56 -8.43
N GLY A 64 8.78 -1.55 -8.74
CA GLY A 64 9.02 -0.37 -7.91
C GLY A 64 10.07 -0.57 -6.81
N GLY A 65 10.85 -1.64 -6.86
CA GLY A 65 11.90 -1.98 -5.91
C GLY A 65 13.25 -2.35 -6.54
N LEU A 66 14.24 -2.60 -5.68
CA LEU A 66 15.61 -3.02 -6.02
C LEU A 66 15.95 -4.40 -5.44
N GLY A 67 15.01 -5.08 -4.77
CA GLY A 67 15.23 -6.37 -4.12
C GLY A 67 16.16 -6.32 -2.92
N VAL A 68 16.32 -5.17 -2.27
CA VAL A 68 17.27 -4.96 -1.15
C VAL A 68 16.52 -4.90 0.20
N SER A 69 17.28 -4.77 1.30
CA SER A 69 16.70 -4.68 2.65
C SER A 69 15.70 -3.53 2.78
N PRO A 70 14.49 -3.76 3.36
CA PRO A 70 13.49 -2.70 3.60
C PRO A 70 14.02 -1.57 4.49
N LYS A 71 15.04 -1.82 5.32
CA LYS A 71 15.69 -0.79 6.16
C LYS A 71 16.29 0.35 5.33
N LEU A 72 16.67 0.08 4.09
CA LEU A 72 17.25 1.07 3.17
C LEU A 72 16.21 2.06 2.62
N GLN A 73 14.91 1.80 2.82
CA GLN A 73 13.87 2.80 2.48
C GLN A 73 14.08 4.13 3.22
N ARG A 74 14.59 4.07 4.44
CA ARG A 74 14.91 5.27 5.22
C ARG A 74 15.97 6.13 4.53
N THR A 75 17.00 5.52 3.93
CA THR A 75 18.04 6.24 3.18
C THR A 75 17.44 6.98 1.99
N VAL A 76 16.51 6.33 1.25
CA VAL A 76 15.77 6.96 0.14
C VAL A 76 15.00 8.19 0.62
N LEU A 77 14.16 8.01 1.65
CA LEU A 77 13.30 9.08 2.18
C LEU A 77 14.13 10.27 2.71
N GLN A 78 15.23 10.00 3.43
CA GLN A 78 16.10 11.05 3.94
C GLN A 78 16.76 11.86 2.82
N ARG A 79 17.27 11.21 1.77
CA ARG A 79 17.94 11.91 0.66
C ARG A 79 16.97 12.71 -0.19
N ILE A 80 15.84 12.12 -0.57
CA ILE A 80 14.80 12.83 -1.33
C ILE A 80 14.26 14.01 -0.52
N GLY A 81 13.95 13.82 0.78
CA GLY A 81 13.47 14.88 1.65
C GLY A 81 14.51 16.01 1.84
N SER A 82 15.80 15.67 1.97
CA SER A 82 16.88 16.68 2.06
C SER A 82 17.04 17.49 0.78
N ALA A 83 16.69 16.92 -0.37
CA ALA A 83 16.66 17.62 -1.65
C ALA A 83 15.34 18.39 -1.89
N GLY A 84 14.41 18.40 -0.92
CA GLY A 84 13.10 19.06 -1.07
C GLY A 84 12.10 18.27 -1.93
N GLY A 85 12.35 16.98 -2.17
CA GLY A 85 11.50 16.14 -2.97
C GLY A 85 10.22 15.69 -2.25
N PRO A 86 9.22 15.18 -2.99
CA PRO A 86 7.97 14.73 -2.41
C PRO A 86 8.17 13.46 -1.57
N MET A 87 7.44 13.38 -0.47
CA MET A 87 7.40 12.17 0.37
C MET A 87 6.31 11.23 -0.17
N GLY A 88 6.71 10.14 -0.81
CA GLY A 88 5.79 9.12 -1.29
C GLY A 88 4.92 8.56 -0.16
N GLY A 89 3.68 8.23 -0.45
CA GLY A 89 2.74 7.64 0.50
C GLY A 89 1.96 8.63 1.38
N MET A 90 2.37 9.88 1.52
CA MET A 90 1.67 10.83 2.40
C MET A 90 0.22 11.14 1.97
N LYS A 91 -0.04 11.21 0.67
CA LYS A 91 -1.39 11.44 0.12
C LYS A 91 -2.20 10.16 -0.05
N ASN A 92 -1.54 9.02 0.00
CA ASN A 92 -2.11 7.69 -0.22
C ASN A 92 -1.58 6.67 0.80
N PRO A 93 -1.70 6.94 2.11
CA PRO A 93 -1.07 6.11 3.13
C PRO A 93 -1.60 4.67 3.12
N ILE A 94 -2.90 4.47 2.88
CA ILE A 94 -3.53 3.15 2.79
C ILE A 94 -3.03 2.41 1.54
N GLY A 95 -3.00 3.09 0.40
CA GLY A 95 -2.48 2.52 -0.84
C GLY A 95 -1.02 2.13 -0.69
N TYR A 96 -0.16 3.06 -0.27
CA TYR A 96 1.27 2.86 -0.14
C TYR A 96 1.65 1.83 0.92
N GLY A 97 1.10 1.96 2.14
CA GLY A 97 1.53 1.17 3.30
C GLY A 97 0.85 -0.20 3.40
N MET A 98 -0.31 -0.39 2.79
CA MET A 98 -1.15 -1.57 3.01
C MET A 98 -1.56 -2.28 1.72
N CYS A 99 -2.25 -1.59 0.80
CA CYS A 99 -2.76 -2.22 -0.42
C CYS A 99 -1.65 -2.58 -1.41
N GLY A 100 -0.67 -1.70 -1.62
CA GLY A 100 0.47 -1.95 -2.50
C GLY A 100 1.25 -3.20 -2.14
N PRO A 101 1.71 -3.37 -0.88
CA PRO A 101 2.36 -4.60 -0.42
C PRO A 101 1.49 -5.85 -0.59
N ALA A 102 0.18 -5.76 -0.36
CA ALA A 102 -0.73 -6.90 -0.56
C ALA A 102 -0.84 -7.29 -2.04
N VAL A 103 -0.98 -6.31 -2.94
CA VAL A 103 -1.01 -6.55 -4.39
C VAL A 103 0.34 -7.08 -4.89
N GLN A 104 1.47 -6.58 -4.37
CA GLN A 104 2.78 -7.08 -4.75
C GLN A 104 2.96 -8.57 -4.42
N VAL A 105 2.51 -9.01 -3.23
CA VAL A 105 2.67 -10.40 -2.77
C VAL A 105 1.64 -11.34 -3.43
N HIS A 106 0.40 -10.91 -3.57
CA HIS A 106 -0.74 -11.78 -3.92
C HIS A 106 -1.32 -11.51 -5.31
N GLY A 107 -0.98 -10.37 -5.93
CA GLY A 107 -1.54 -9.95 -7.21
C GLY A 107 -0.94 -10.68 -8.40
N THR A 108 -1.73 -10.79 -9.45
CA THR A 108 -1.26 -11.23 -10.78
C THR A 108 -0.33 -10.18 -11.40
N PRO A 109 0.48 -10.54 -12.43
CA PRO A 109 1.29 -9.56 -13.14
C PRO A 109 0.50 -8.35 -13.65
N ALA A 110 -0.72 -8.56 -14.17
CA ALA A 110 -1.58 -7.47 -14.64
C ALA A 110 -2.05 -6.55 -13.48
N GLN A 111 -2.35 -7.11 -12.31
CA GLN A 111 -2.72 -6.32 -11.14
C GLN A 111 -1.53 -5.52 -10.57
N LYS A 112 -0.31 -6.03 -10.69
CA LYS A 112 0.91 -5.33 -10.26
C LYS A 112 1.22 -4.09 -11.10
N GLU A 113 0.71 -3.99 -12.32
CA GLU A 113 0.79 -2.77 -13.13
C GLU A 113 0.09 -1.58 -12.45
N LEU A 114 -0.86 -1.83 -11.54
CA LEU A 114 -1.53 -0.81 -10.74
C LEU A 114 -0.64 -0.21 -9.63
N LEU A 115 0.50 -0.82 -9.31
CA LEU A 115 1.40 -0.31 -8.26
C LEU A 115 2.03 1.04 -8.62
N ARG A 116 2.34 1.26 -9.90
CA ARG A 116 2.93 2.51 -10.37
C ARG A 116 1.98 3.71 -10.21
N PRO A 117 0.74 3.68 -10.74
CA PRO A 117 -0.23 4.75 -10.54
C PRO A 117 -0.68 4.88 -9.07
N LEU A 118 -0.67 3.80 -8.28
CA LEU A 118 -0.90 3.85 -6.84
C LEU A 118 0.20 4.66 -6.14
N PHE A 119 1.48 4.38 -6.42
CA PHE A 119 2.61 5.05 -5.80
C PHE A 119 2.70 6.52 -6.19
N SER A 120 2.44 6.85 -7.46
CA SER A 120 2.50 8.22 -7.97
C SER A 120 1.32 9.12 -7.53
N ASN A 121 0.41 8.60 -6.69
CA ASN A 121 -0.82 9.26 -6.27
C ASN A 121 -1.78 9.59 -7.44
N GLU A 122 -1.60 8.97 -8.59
CA GLU A 122 -2.59 9.03 -9.68
C GLU A 122 -3.88 8.33 -9.27
N GLN A 123 -3.74 7.22 -8.55
CA GLN A 123 -4.84 6.42 -8.03
C GLN A 123 -4.72 6.32 -6.51
N ILE A 124 -5.65 6.93 -5.81
CA ILE A 124 -5.78 6.76 -4.36
C ILE A 124 -6.49 5.43 -4.09
N TRP A 125 -6.02 4.70 -3.10
CA TRP A 125 -6.60 3.41 -2.71
C TRP A 125 -7.09 3.43 -1.28
N CYS A 126 -8.18 2.68 -1.02
CA CYS A 126 -8.71 2.47 0.31
C CYS A 126 -8.76 0.98 0.67
N GLN A 127 -8.92 0.69 1.97
CA GLN A 127 -9.08 -0.66 2.51
C GLN A 127 -10.53 -0.88 2.94
N LEU A 128 -11.17 -1.92 2.42
CA LEU A 128 -12.58 -2.24 2.59
C LEU A 128 -12.73 -3.55 3.40
N PHE A 129 -12.38 -3.48 4.70
CA PHE A 129 -12.33 -4.65 5.57
C PHE A 129 -13.44 -4.63 6.61
N SER A 130 -13.44 -3.62 7.50
CA SER A 130 -14.35 -3.54 8.64
C SER A 130 -15.82 -3.38 8.23
N GLU A 131 -16.71 -3.97 9.01
CA GLU A 131 -18.17 -3.85 8.87
C GLU A 131 -18.79 -3.43 10.20
N PRO A 132 -20.04 -2.92 10.23
CA PRO A 132 -20.72 -2.58 11.47
C PRO A 132 -20.75 -3.73 12.50
N GLY A 133 -20.84 -4.97 12.02
CA GLY A 133 -20.84 -6.20 12.86
C GLY A 133 -19.50 -6.92 12.94
N ALA A 134 -18.44 -6.49 12.25
CA ALA A 134 -17.17 -7.19 12.14
C ALA A 134 -15.99 -6.20 12.10
N GLY A 135 -15.49 -5.84 13.29
CA GLY A 135 -14.31 -4.99 13.47
C GLY A 135 -13.08 -5.85 13.82
N SER A 136 -12.78 -6.02 15.12
CA SER A 136 -11.64 -6.84 15.56
C SER A 136 -11.75 -8.30 15.11
N ASP A 137 -12.95 -8.85 15.03
CA ASP A 137 -13.22 -10.15 14.40
C ASP A 137 -13.63 -9.96 12.93
N VAL A 138 -12.72 -9.43 12.13
CA VAL A 138 -12.98 -9.13 10.69
C VAL A 138 -13.32 -10.39 9.89
N ALA A 139 -12.88 -11.58 10.33
CA ALA A 139 -13.25 -12.84 9.69
C ALA A 139 -14.75 -13.16 9.76
N SER A 140 -15.52 -12.49 10.64
CA SER A 140 -16.98 -12.64 10.75
C SER A 140 -17.74 -11.69 9.82
N LEU A 141 -17.07 -11.11 8.82
CA LEU A 141 -17.67 -10.22 7.81
C LEU A 141 -18.85 -10.88 7.08
N ALA A 142 -19.84 -10.07 6.73
CA ALA A 142 -21.10 -10.46 6.08
C ALA A 142 -21.22 -9.98 4.62
N THR A 143 -20.41 -9.02 4.18
CA THR A 143 -20.33 -8.64 2.75
C THR A 143 -20.05 -9.88 1.94
N ARG A 144 -20.91 -10.20 0.96
CA ARG A 144 -20.83 -11.41 0.15
C ARG A 144 -20.44 -11.08 -1.29
N ALA A 145 -19.80 -12.05 -1.94
CA ALA A 145 -19.52 -12.03 -3.36
C ALA A 145 -19.95 -13.38 -3.95
N GLU A 146 -20.79 -13.33 -4.96
CA GLU A 146 -21.35 -14.51 -5.65
C GLU A 146 -20.87 -14.50 -7.10
N LEU A 147 -20.30 -15.62 -7.57
CA LEU A 147 -19.81 -15.73 -8.94
C LEU A 147 -20.96 -15.84 -9.93
N ASP A 148 -20.98 -14.97 -10.95
CA ASP A 148 -21.92 -14.98 -12.06
C ASP A 148 -21.17 -14.90 -13.39
N GLY A 149 -20.91 -16.04 -14.00
CA GLY A 149 -20.08 -16.14 -15.19
C GLY A 149 -18.61 -15.87 -14.88
N ASP A 150 -18.08 -14.78 -15.42
CA ASP A 150 -16.71 -14.31 -15.23
C ASP A 150 -16.60 -13.05 -14.34
N GLU A 151 -17.70 -12.71 -13.64
CA GLU A 151 -17.79 -11.58 -12.71
C GLU A 151 -18.31 -12.04 -11.34
N TRP A 152 -17.93 -11.29 -10.31
CA TRP A 152 -18.44 -11.42 -8.95
C TRP A 152 -19.47 -10.34 -8.65
N ILE A 153 -20.65 -10.73 -8.16
CA ILE A 153 -21.70 -9.80 -7.72
C ILE A 153 -21.51 -9.57 -6.22
N VAL A 154 -21.18 -8.35 -5.84
CA VAL A 154 -20.89 -7.97 -4.45
C VAL A 154 -22.05 -7.22 -3.84
N ASN A 155 -22.47 -7.65 -2.64
CA ASN A 155 -23.48 -7.01 -1.82
C ASN A 155 -23.03 -6.92 -0.36
N GLY A 156 -23.18 -5.74 0.26
CA GLY A 156 -22.82 -5.55 1.67
C GLY A 156 -22.49 -4.11 2.02
N GLN A 157 -21.85 -3.94 3.18
CA GLN A 157 -21.47 -2.64 3.70
C GLN A 157 -20.11 -2.74 4.40
N LYS A 158 -19.23 -1.77 4.12
CA LYS A 158 -17.99 -1.54 4.84
C LYS A 158 -18.07 -0.23 5.61
N VAL A 159 -17.32 -0.12 6.70
CA VAL A 159 -17.31 1.05 7.59
C VAL A 159 -15.88 1.38 8.03
N TRP A 160 -15.67 2.60 8.48
CA TRP A 160 -14.37 3.13 8.91
C TRP A 160 -13.32 3.13 7.79
N THR A 161 -13.79 3.30 6.54
CA THR A 161 -12.91 3.28 5.37
C THR A 161 -12.27 4.65 5.18
N THR A 162 -10.97 4.74 5.45
CA THR A 162 -10.18 5.97 5.28
C THR A 162 -10.05 6.31 3.80
N LEU A 163 -10.27 7.58 3.44
CA LEU A 163 -10.12 8.16 2.10
C LEU A 163 -11.02 7.55 1.00
N ALA A 164 -12.03 6.75 1.34
CA ALA A 164 -12.88 6.11 0.33
C ALA A 164 -13.54 7.11 -0.64
N GLN A 165 -13.87 8.32 -0.16
CA GLN A 165 -14.46 9.40 -0.98
C GLN A 165 -13.53 9.94 -2.08
N PHE A 166 -12.23 9.65 -2.00
CA PHE A 166 -11.21 10.05 -2.97
C PHE A 166 -10.60 8.85 -3.70
N ALA A 167 -10.95 7.63 -3.29
CA ALA A 167 -10.32 6.43 -3.79
C ALA A 167 -10.77 6.10 -5.21
N SER A 168 -9.82 5.75 -6.06
CA SER A 168 -10.06 5.13 -7.37
C SER A 168 -10.36 3.65 -7.22
N TYR A 169 -9.61 2.96 -6.35
CA TYR A 169 -9.75 1.54 -6.07
C TYR A 169 -9.79 1.26 -4.57
N GLY A 170 -10.40 0.12 -4.21
CA GLY A 170 -10.40 -0.42 -2.87
C GLY A 170 -9.93 -1.88 -2.84
N LEU A 171 -9.13 -2.24 -1.82
CA LEU A 171 -8.85 -3.63 -1.52
C LEU A 171 -9.97 -4.17 -0.64
N LEU A 172 -10.86 -4.95 -1.23
CA LEU A 172 -12.06 -5.51 -0.61
C LEU A 172 -11.83 -6.94 -0.17
N ILE A 173 -12.33 -7.32 1.00
CA ILE A 173 -12.56 -8.71 1.38
C ILE A 173 -14.05 -8.98 1.50
N ALA A 174 -14.51 -10.09 0.92
CA ALA A 174 -15.90 -10.52 0.91
C ALA A 174 -16.03 -12.03 1.13
N ARG A 175 -17.20 -12.45 1.60
CA ARG A 175 -17.55 -13.86 1.79
C ARG A 175 -17.95 -14.46 0.47
N THR A 176 -17.19 -15.45 -0.01
CA THR A 176 -17.50 -16.22 -1.23
C THR A 176 -18.10 -17.58 -0.88
N ASP A 177 -17.74 -18.16 0.26
CA ASP A 177 -18.30 -19.45 0.71
C ASP A 177 -18.71 -19.35 2.20
N PRO A 178 -20.01 -19.30 2.50
CA PRO A 178 -20.52 -19.26 3.87
C PRO A 178 -20.49 -20.62 4.59
N GLU A 179 -20.33 -21.75 3.88
CA GLU A 179 -20.31 -23.08 4.46
C GLU A 179 -18.92 -23.44 5.03
N LEU A 180 -17.88 -22.77 4.58
CA LEU A 180 -16.52 -22.96 5.09
C LEU A 180 -16.30 -22.25 6.43
N PRO A 181 -15.33 -22.71 7.24
CA PRO A 181 -14.86 -21.96 8.40
C PRO A 181 -14.54 -20.51 8.03
N LYS A 182 -14.90 -19.55 8.90
CA LYS A 182 -14.95 -18.13 8.62
C LYS A 182 -13.69 -17.56 7.94
N HIS A 183 -12.49 -18.05 8.26
CA HIS A 183 -11.24 -17.62 7.64
C HIS A 183 -10.96 -18.22 6.25
N ARG A 184 -11.67 -19.28 5.88
CA ARG A 184 -11.46 -20.01 4.62
C ARG A 184 -12.45 -19.64 3.52
N GLY A 185 -13.59 -19.07 3.89
CA GLY A 185 -14.63 -18.64 2.95
C GLY A 185 -14.55 -17.15 2.56
N ILE A 186 -13.37 -16.54 2.67
CA ILE A 186 -13.13 -15.13 2.34
C ILE A 186 -12.22 -15.02 1.13
N THR A 187 -12.60 -14.17 0.20
CA THR A 187 -11.80 -13.84 -1.01
C THR A 187 -11.53 -12.34 -1.04
N ALA A 188 -10.39 -11.95 -1.61
CA ALA A 188 -10.00 -10.56 -1.77
C ALA A 188 -10.17 -10.09 -3.22
N PHE A 189 -10.52 -8.82 -3.40
CA PHE A 189 -10.78 -8.20 -4.69
C PHE A 189 -10.24 -6.78 -4.75
N ILE A 190 -9.82 -6.34 -5.93
CA ILE A 190 -9.64 -4.93 -6.26
C ILE A 190 -10.97 -4.45 -6.84
N VAL A 191 -11.63 -3.51 -6.17
CA VAL A 191 -12.89 -2.94 -6.62
C VAL A 191 -12.69 -1.50 -7.12
N ASP A 192 -13.26 -1.18 -8.28
CA ASP A 192 -13.38 0.18 -8.76
C ASP A 192 -14.40 0.93 -7.88
N MET A 193 -13.95 1.97 -7.19
CA MET A 193 -14.80 2.75 -6.28
C MET A 193 -15.83 3.62 -7.00
N HIS A 194 -15.73 3.72 -8.33
CA HIS A 194 -16.70 4.42 -9.20
C HIS A 194 -17.65 3.46 -9.93
N ALA A 195 -17.53 2.14 -9.69
CA ALA A 195 -18.39 1.15 -10.32
C ALA A 195 -19.87 1.38 -9.93
N PRO A 196 -20.81 1.10 -10.85
CA PRO A 196 -22.23 1.13 -10.53
C PRO A 196 -22.55 0.26 -9.30
N GLY A 197 -23.32 0.82 -8.36
CA GLY A 197 -23.70 0.13 -7.11
C GLY A 197 -22.75 0.39 -5.94
N VAL A 198 -21.62 1.04 -6.12
CA VAL A 198 -20.77 1.55 -5.02
C VAL A 198 -21.30 2.91 -4.58
N ASP A 199 -21.62 3.03 -3.28
CA ASP A 199 -22.09 4.28 -2.67
C ASP A 199 -21.23 4.59 -1.44
N THR A 200 -20.43 5.66 -1.51
CA THR A 200 -19.51 6.09 -0.45
C THR A 200 -20.13 7.27 0.30
N ARG A 201 -20.26 7.12 1.63
CA ARG A 201 -20.85 8.12 2.52
C ARG A 201 -19.89 8.53 3.61
N PRO A 202 -19.40 9.78 3.62
CA PRO A 202 -18.53 10.28 4.68
C PRO A 202 -19.18 10.24 6.06
N LEU A 203 -18.44 9.74 7.06
CA LEU A 203 -18.82 9.71 8.46
C LEU A 203 -18.29 10.96 9.16
N ARG A 204 -19.20 11.82 9.61
CA ARG A 204 -18.81 13.03 10.34
C ARG A 204 -18.39 12.69 11.76
N GLN A 205 -17.15 12.97 12.08
CA GLN A 205 -16.55 12.77 13.40
C GLN A 205 -16.94 13.92 14.36
N MET A 206 -16.73 13.71 15.67
CA MET A 206 -16.97 14.75 16.70
C MET A 206 -16.07 15.97 16.51
N THR A 207 -14.91 15.83 15.83
CA THR A 207 -14.00 16.92 15.44
C THR A 207 -14.59 17.79 14.33
N GLY A 208 -15.65 17.35 13.66
CA GLY A 208 -16.24 17.99 12.48
C GLY A 208 -15.63 17.53 11.15
N GLU A 209 -14.56 16.76 11.17
CA GLU A 209 -13.91 16.15 10.01
C GLU A 209 -14.67 14.91 9.54
N ALA A 210 -14.38 14.42 8.33
CA ALA A 210 -15.01 13.25 7.73
C ALA A 210 -13.95 12.42 6.96
N GLU A 211 -12.94 11.92 7.68
CA GLU A 211 -11.88 11.12 7.10
C GLU A 211 -12.31 9.68 6.82
N PHE A 212 -13.26 9.17 7.62
CA PHE A 212 -13.80 7.83 7.48
C PHE A 212 -15.11 7.82 6.71
N ASN A 213 -15.41 6.69 6.09
CA ASN A 213 -16.58 6.50 5.28
C ASN A 213 -17.29 5.18 5.59
N GLU A 214 -18.59 5.16 5.35
CA GLU A 214 -19.35 3.96 5.03
C GLU A 214 -19.30 3.75 3.52
N VAL A 215 -19.17 2.50 3.09
CA VAL A 215 -19.21 2.13 1.67
C VAL A 215 -20.22 1.01 1.51
N TYR A 216 -21.25 1.26 0.70
CA TYR A 216 -22.30 0.31 0.39
C TYR A 216 -22.06 -0.31 -0.99
N PHE A 217 -22.30 -1.60 -1.10
CA PHE A 217 -22.24 -2.37 -2.33
C PHE A 217 -23.63 -2.92 -2.60
N THR A 218 -24.21 -2.57 -3.75
CA THR A 218 -25.49 -3.06 -4.22
C THR A 218 -25.32 -3.60 -5.62
N ASP A 219 -25.30 -4.92 -5.75
CA ASP A 219 -25.07 -5.65 -7.01
C ASP A 219 -23.85 -5.15 -7.80
N VAL A 220 -22.76 -4.82 -7.08
CA VAL A 220 -21.51 -4.35 -7.70
C VAL A 220 -20.84 -5.51 -8.43
N ARG A 221 -20.56 -5.32 -9.72
CA ARG A 221 -19.89 -6.32 -10.55
C ARG A 221 -18.38 -6.10 -10.57
N ILE A 222 -17.64 -7.15 -10.21
CA ILE A 222 -16.17 -7.15 -10.22
C ILE A 222 -15.71 -8.28 -11.13
N PRO A 223 -14.95 -7.99 -12.20
CA PRO A 223 -14.39 -9.05 -13.07
C PRO A 223 -13.50 -10.00 -12.26
N ASP A 224 -13.53 -11.31 -12.57
CA ASP A 224 -12.68 -12.29 -11.86
C ASP A 224 -11.18 -12.01 -12.02
N THR A 225 -10.78 -11.29 -13.06
CA THR A 225 -9.42 -10.80 -13.24
C THR A 225 -8.97 -9.80 -12.17
N MET A 226 -9.92 -9.22 -11.41
CA MET A 226 -9.66 -8.32 -10.28
C MET A 226 -9.71 -9.04 -8.93
N ARG A 227 -9.89 -10.35 -8.89
CA ARG A 227 -9.72 -11.19 -7.70
C ARG A 227 -8.24 -11.30 -7.37
N VAL A 228 -7.90 -11.00 -6.12
CA VAL A 228 -6.51 -11.05 -5.62
C VAL A 228 -6.27 -12.40 -4.96
N ASP A 229 -5.26 -13.13 -5.44
CA ASP A 229 -4.98 -14.52 -5.05
C ASP A 229 -6.10 -15.50 -5.51
N GLU A 230 -6.03 -16.73 -5.04
CA GLU A 230 -7.07 -17.75 -5.30
C GLU A 230 -8.33 -17.49 -4.46
N GLU A 231 -9.46 -18.02 -4.91
CA GLU A 231 -10.70 -18.02 -4.12
C GLU A 231 -10.46 -18.67 -2.75
N GLY A 232 -11.03 -18.09 -1.70
CA GLY A 232 -10.86 -18.55 -0.32
C GLY A 232 -9.53 -18.13 0.32
N ARG A 233 -8.63 -17.41 -0.39
CA ARG A 233 -7.34 -16.94 0.11
C ARG A 233 -7.37 -15.51 0.68
N GLY A 234 -8.51 -14.87 0.71
CA GLY A 234 -8.66 -13.49 1.19
C GLY A 234 -8.18 -13.27 2.62
N TRP A 235 -8.19 -14.31 3.47
CA TRP A 235 -7.60 -14.21 4.80
C TRP A 235 -6.08 -14.02 4.75
N ALA A 236 -5.37 -14.72 3.88
CA ALA A 236 -3.93 -14.55 3.70
C ALA A 236 -3.59 -13.14 3.20
N VAL A 237 -4.36 -12.63 2.23
CA VAL A 237 -4.26 -11.24 1.75
C VAL A 237 -4.48 -10.25 2.89
N SER A 238 -5.50 -10.48 3.73
CA SER A 238 -5.79 -9.63 4.90
C SER A 238 -4.63 -9.58 5.89
N ILE A 239 -4.01 -10.72 6.19
CA ILE A 239 -2.87 -10.78 7.10
C ILE A 239 -1.69 -9.99 6.52
N THR A 240 -1.38 -10.16 5.24
CA THR A 240 -0.31 -9.37 4.58
C THR A 240 -0.60 -7.88 4.70
N THR A 241 -1.83 -7.44 4.43
CA THR A 241 -2.26 -6.04 4.52
C THR A 241 -2.07 -5.48 5.94
N LEU A 242 -2.59 -6.18 6.96
CA LEU A 242 -2.55 -5.75 8.37
C LEU A 242 -1.15 -5.81 8.99
N MET A 243 -0.28 -6.71 8.52
CA MET A 243 1.11 -6.75 8.98
C MET A 243 1.91 -5.54 8.50
N ASN A 244 1.61 -5.02 7.31
CA ASN A 244 2.27 -3.84 6.77
C ASN A 244 1.77 -2.54 7.43
N GLU A 245 0.52 -2.48 7.92
CA GLU A 245 -0.01 -1.35 8.70
C GLU A 245 0.87 -1.01 9.94
N ARG A 246 1.49 -2.01 10.53
CA ARG A 246 2.32 -1.84 11.74
C ARG A 246 3.73 -1.33 11.47
N VAL A 247 4.12 -1.25 10.21
CA VAL A 247 5.49 -0.91 9.79
C VAL A 247 5.51 0.42 9.01
N SER A 248 4.35 0.90 8.60
CA SER A 248 4.15 2.16 7.84
C SER A 248 4.10 3.40 8.76
#